data_cc3cd380ca9e8378ee669c98a93c1680
#
_entry.id   cc3cd380ca9e8378ee669c98a93c1680
#
_cell.length_a   1.000
_cell.length_b   1.000
_cell.length_c   1.000
_cell.angle_alpha   90.00
_cell.angle_beta   90.00
_cell.angle_gamma   90.00
#
_symmetry.space_group_name_H-M   'P 1'
#
loop_
_entity.id
_entity.type
_entity.pdbx_description
1 polymer ?
#
loop_
_entity_poly.entity_id
_entity_poly.type
_entity_poly.pdbx_seq_one_letter_code
_entity_poly.pdbx_strand_id
1 'polypeptide(L)' 'MKWKVHLNVGGTTFTEEVFAVNRKDALETALARNPKARVIATNPDLSQ' A
#
# COMPACT_ATOMS: atom_id res chain seq x y z
N MET A 1 -3.99 -6.10 10.97
CA MET A 1 -2.86 -5.18 11.13
C MET A 1 -2.91 -4.11 10.06
N LYS A 2 -2.57 -2.89 10.40
CA LYS A 2 -2.60 -1.78 9.46
C LYS A 2 -1.25 -1.65 8.75
N TRP A 3 -1.30 -1.41 7.45
CA TRP A 3 -0.13 -1.24 6.61
C TRP A 3 -0.21 0.05 5.83
N LYS A 4 0.94 0.68 5.60
CA LYS A 4 1.04 1.82 4.71
C LYS A 4 1.74 1.37 3.44
N VAL A 5 1.03 1.50 2.33
CA VAL A 5 1.56 1.11 1.01
C VAL A 5 1.79 2.38 0.22
N HIS A 6 3.04 2.65 -0.12
CA HIS A 6 3.41 3.83 -0.90
C HIS A 6 3.36 3.47 -2.38
N LEU A 7 2.57 4.24 -3.12
CA LEU A 7 2.27 3.94 -4.52
C LEU A 7 2.61 5.14 -5.40
N ASN A 8 2.92 4.85 -6.65
CA ASN A 8 3.15 5.88 -7.66
C ASN A 8 2.24 5.63 -8.86
N VAL A 9 1.51 6.66 -9.28
CA VAL A 9 0.69 6.64 -10.48
C VAL A 9 1.03 7.87 -11.30
N GLY A 10 1.59 7.65 -12.50
CA GLY A 10 1.87 8.74 -13.41
C GLY A 10 2.74 9.83 -12.82
N GLY A 11 3.73 9.47 -12.01
CA GLY A 11 4.62 10.43 -11.39
C GLY A 11 4.13 11.01 -10.08
N THR A 12 2.89 10.68 -9.66
CA THR A 12 2.36 11.15 -8.39
C THR A 12 2.47 10.05 -7.34
N THR A 13 3.08 10.37 -6.21
CA THR A 13 3.27 9.43 -5.11
C THR A 13 2.24 9.70 -4.02
N PHE A 14 1.63 8.64 -3.51
CA PHE A 14 0.67 8.75 -2.41
C PHE A 14 0.72 7.49 -1.56
N THR A 15 0.08 7.54 -0.40
CA THR A 15 0.07 6.42 0.54
C THR A 15 -1.36 5.91 0.71
N GLU A 16 -1.52 4.58 0.60
CA GLU A 16 -2.76 3.89 0.93
C GLU A 16 -2.59 3.21 2.28
N GLU A 17 -3.57 3.38 3.15
CA GLU A 17 -3.60 2.64 4.41
C GLU A 17 -4.56 1.47 4.24
N VAL A 18 -4.07 0.27 4.48
CA VAL A 18 -4.88 -0.93 4.32
C VAL A 18 -4.73 -1.84 5.54
N PHE A 19 -5.78 -2.61 5.83
CA PHE A 19 -5.71 -3.64 6.86
C PHE A 19 -5.44 -4.97 6.17
N ALA A 20 -4.43 -5.69 6.64
CA ALA A 20 -4.03 -6.94 6.02
C ALA A 20 -3.30 -7.81 7.04
N VAL A 21 -3.23 -9.10 6.76
CA VAL A 21 -2.59 -10.06 7.67
C VAL A 21 -1.07 -10.10 7.46
N ASN A 22 -0.58 -9.68 6.29
CA ASN A 22 0.84 -9.66 6.00
C ASN A 22 1.11 -8.64 4.89
N ARG A 23 2.42 -8.47 4.58
CA ARG A 23 2.84 -7.50 3.58
C ARG A 23 2.29 -7.81 2.18
N LYS A 24 2.34 -9.06 1.78
CA LYS A 24 1.87 -9.44 0.46
C LYS A 24 0.39 -9.12 0.30
N ASP A 25 -0.40 -9.43 1.31
CA ASP A 25 -1.83 -9.14 1.31
C ASP A 25 -2.07 -7.63 1.23
N ALA A 26 -1.26 -6.86 1.96
CA ALA A 26 -1.39 -5.40 1.96
C ALA A 26 -1.15 -4.81 0.58
N LEU A 27 -0.06 -5.22 -0.07
CA LEU A 27 0.25 -4.67 -1.38
C LEU A 27 -0.76 -5.11 -2.45
N GLU A 28 -1.25 -6.33 -2.36
CA GLU A 28 -2.27 -6.81 -3.28
C GLU A 28 -3.57 -6.02 -3.12
N THR A 29 -3.95 -5.72 -1.87
CA THR A 29 -5.14 -4.92 -1.61
C THR A 29 -4.99 -3.51 -2.17
N ALA A 30 -3.84 -2.89 -1.95
CA ALA A 30 -3.60 -1.54 -2.46
C ALA A 30 -3.59 -1.51 -3.99
N LEU A 31 -2.99 -2.51 -4.62
CA LEU A 31 -2.95 -2.59 -6.08
C LEU A 31 -4.34 -2.86 -6.67
N ALA A 32 -5.17 -3.63 -5.97
CA ALA A 32 -6.54 -3.87 -6.44
C ALA A 32 -7.34 -2.59 -6.49
N ARG A 33 -7.07 -1.66 -5.56
CA ARG A 33 -7.72 -0.35 -5.55
C ARG A 33 -7.11 0.61 -6.58
N ASN A 34 -5.85 0.38 -6.94
CA ASN A 34 -5.09 1.27 -7.82
C ASN A 34 -4.36 0.44 -8.87
N PRO A 35 -5.11 -0.14 -9.83
CA PRO A 35 -4.53 -1.14 -10.74
C PRO A 35 -3.41 -0.63 -11.65
N LYS A 36 -3.32 0.69 -11.82
CA LYS A 36 -2.26 1.28 -12.66
C LYS A 36 -1.08 1.77 -11.84
N ALA A 37 -1.11 1.57 -10.53
CA ALA A 37 -0.07 2.07 -9.64
C ALA A 37 1.12 1.11 -9.59
N ARG A 38 2.27 1.66 -9.20
CA ARG A 38 3.46 0.88 -8.89
C ARG A 38 3.72 0.98 -7.40
N VAL A 39 4.07 -0.14 -6.76
CA VAL A 39 4.39 -0.15 -5.34
C VAL A 39 5.82 0.34 -5.15
N ILE A 40 5.98 1.38 -4.33
CA ILE A 40 7.30 1.89 -3.98
C ILE A 40 7.79 1.23 -2.70
N ALA A 41 6.93 1.15 -1.70
CA ALA A 41 7.29 0.56 -0.42
C ALA A 41 6.03 0.09 0.29
N THR A 42 6.16 -0.91 1.15
CA THR A 42 5.07 -1.43 1.96
C THR A 42 5.60 -1.62 3.36
N ASN A 43 5.05 -0.89 4.32
CA ASN A 43 5.52 -0.90 5.70
C ASN A 43 4.37 -1.11 6.66
N PRO A 44 4.57 -1.85 7.75
CA PRO A 44 3.56 -1.94 8.78
C PRO A 44 3.40 -0.59 9.47
N ASP A 45 2.17 -0.24 9.79
CA ASP A 45 1.89 0.97 10.55
C ASP A 45 1.88 0.60 12.02
N LEU A 46 2.96 0.95 12.71
CA LEU A 46 3.13 0.62 14.12
C LEU A 46 2.63 1.71 15.06
N SER A 47 2.24 2.84 14.51
CA SER A 47 1.68 3.92 15.32
C SER A 47 0.19 3.61 15.56
N GLN A 48 -0.14 3.40 16.78
CA GLN A 48 -1.52 3.08 17.17
C GLN A 48 -2.15 4.27 17.84
#